data_81dd02eb29e59361977031f0b18b2f7e
#
_entry.id   81dd02eb29e59361977031f0b18b2f7e
#
_cell.length_a   1.000
_cell.length_b   1.000
_cell.length_c   1.000
_cell.angle_alpha   90.00
_cell.angle_beta   90.00
_cell.angle_gamma   90.00
#
_symmetry.space_group_name_H-M   'P 1'
#
loop_
_entity.id
_entity.type
_entity.pdbx_description
1 polymer ?
#
loop_
_entity_poly.entity_id
_entity_poly.type
_entity_poly.pdbx_seq_one_letter_code
_entity_poly.pdbx_strand_id
1 'polypeptide(L)'
;MNPLRKLCCLVLTLTCLASTGAASAEPKPVIKIGYVEGWSDSVATTYVAAQIIRQDLGYEVKLVPVSAGLMWQGVARGDLDATMSAWLPTTQGAYYEKLKDKVVNLGVNYPGARIGLIVPAYVNAGSIADLPAQKAAFEGRIVGIDAGAGVMTKTELAIKEYGLDYKLLPSSGSGMVAELERSIRNNKAIAVTGWVPHWMFAKWKLKFLDDPKKVYGEAEHVDNIANPGLAAKARPVNDLLKNFSWKPGEIDSVMLAVENGAKPEAAAKQWLDAHPQRVSEWLQK
;
A
#
# COMPACT_ATOMS: atom_id res chain seq x y z
N MET A 1 -95.16 35.50 -13.32
CA MET A 1 -94.87 34.15 -13.77
C MET A 1 -93.31 34.00 -13.69
N ASN A 2 -92.89 33.15 -12.75
CA ASN A 2 -91.47 32.99 -12.36
C ASN A 2 -90.72 32.13 -13.32
N PRO A 3 -89.43 32.40 -13.50
CA PRO A 3 -88.49 31.38 -13.88
C PRO A 3 -87.49 31.08 -12.75
N LEU A 4 -87.26 29.81 -12.55
CA LEU A 4 -86.39 29.17 -11.58
C LEU A 4 -84.92 29.60 -11.74
N ARG A 5 -84.28 30.03 -10.65
CA ARG A 5 -82.86 30.14 -10.49
C ARG A 5 -82.29 28.73 -10.28
N LYS A 6 -81.43 28.27 -11.19
CA LYS A 6 -80.56 27.11 -11.00
C LYS A 6 -79.26 27.58 -10.37
N LEU A 7 -79.00 27.15 -9.16
CA LEU A 7 -77.77 27.36 -8.40
C LEU A 7 -76.77 26.26 -8.81
N CYS A 8 -75.72 26.61 -9.52
CA CYS A 8 -74.59 25.72 -9.84
C CYS A 8 -73.60 25.77 -8.69
N CYS A 9 -73.52 24.71 -7.87
CA CYS A 9 -72.43 24.54 -6.92
C CYS A 9 -71.14 24.07 -7.67
N LEU A 10 -70.18 24.95 -7.73
CA LEU A 10 -68.83 24.61 -8.23
C LEU A 10 -68.04 24.00 -7.08
N VAL A 11 -67.84 22.69 -7.11
CA VAL A 11 -66.95 22.00 -6.15
C VAL A 11 -65.53 22.15 -6.66
N LEU A 12 -64.74 23.00 -6.00
CA LEU A 12 -63.30 23.15 -6.24
C LEU A 12 -62.59 22.00 -5.52
N THR A 13 -62.22 20.94 -6.23
CA THR A 13 -61.30 19.89 -5.71
C THR A 13 -59.86 20.41 -5.74
N LEU A 14 -59.36 20.75 -4.56
CA LEU A 14 -57.97 21.13 -4.34
C LEU A 14 -57.11 19.85 -4.36
N THR A 15 -56.50 19.53 -5.50
CA THR A 15 -55.50 18.46 -5.62
C THR A 15 -54.17 18.94 -5.06
N CYS A 16 -53.88 18.58 -3.81
CA CYS A 16 -52.50 18.72 -3.25
C CYS A 16 -51.55 17.78 -4.00
N LEU A 17 -50.77 18.28 -4.96
CA LEU A 17 -49.59 17.61 -5.47
C LEU A 17 -48.57 17.59 -4.32
N ALA A 18 -48.44 16.46 -3.65
CA ALA A 18 -47.30 16.18 -2.79
C ALA A 18 -46.10 15.98 -3.69
N SER A 19 -45.31 17.05 -3.88
CA SER A 19 -43.98 16.97 -4.47
C SER A 19 -43.11 16.19 -3.50
N THR A 20 -42.99 14.89 -3.70
CA THR A 20 -41.90 14.11 -3.09
C THR A 20 -40.61 14.59 -3.69
N GLY A 21 -39.97 15.60 -3.07
CA GLY A 21 -38.64 16.01 -3.37
C GLY A 21 -37.71 14.81 -3.15
N ALA A 22 -37.31 14.15 -4.22
CA ALA A 22 -36.17 13.25 -4.17
C ALA A 22 -35.00 14.09 -3.66
N ALA A 23 -34.61 13.90 -2.40
CA ALA A 23 -33.39 14.48 -1.87
C ALA A 23 -32.26 13.93 -2.73
N SER A 24 -31.76 14.74 -3.64
CA SER A 24 -30.55 14.44 -4.40
C SER A 24 -29.43 14.33 -3.36
N ALA A 25 -28.98 13.10 -3.10
CA ALA A 25 -27.85 12.89 -2.23
C ALA A 25 -26.66 13.68 -2.82
N GLU A 26 -26.06 14.55 -2.02
CA GLU A 26 -24.86 15.25 -2.46
C GLU A 26 -23.81 14.22 -2.94
N PRO A 27 -23.11 14.53 -4.03
CA PRO A 27 -22.09 13.61 -4.55
C PRO A 27 -21.01 13.38 -3.48
N LYS A 28 -20.72 12.10 -3.21
CA LYS A 28 -19.67 11.75 -2.27
C LYS A 28 -18.32 12.30 -2.73
N PRO A 29 -17.48 12.77 -1.82
CA PRO A 29 -16.17 13.32 -2.18
C PRO A 29 -15.26 12.23 -2.76
N VAL A 30 -14.35 12.62 -3.65
CA VAL A 30 -13.31 11.73 -4.20
C VAL A 30 -12.29 11.44 -3.11
N ILE A 31 -11.95 10.17 -2.92
CA ILE A 31 -10.92 9.69 -2.00
C ILE A 31 -9.60 9.53 -2.75
N LYS A 32 -8.54 10.15 -2.27
CA LYS A 32 -7.21 10.10 -2.89
C LYS A 32 -6.28 9.26 -2.02
N ILE A 33 -5.82 8.12 -2.53
CA ILE A 33 -4.90 7.23 -1.82
C ILE A 33 -3.55 7.23 -2.54
N GLY A 34 -2.49 7.59 -1.79
CA GLY A 34 -1.13 7.55 -2.27
C GLY A 34 -0.51 6.17 -2.11
N TYR A 35 0.25 5.73 -3.12
CA TYR A 35 0.95 4.44 -3.09
C TYR A 35 2.24 4.50 -3.90
N VAL A 36 3.14 3.52 -3.68
CA VAL A 36 4.38 3.41 -4.45
C VAL A 36 4.21 2.28 -5.47
N GLU A 37 4.15 2.64 -6.75
CA GLU A 37 3.84 1.71 -7.84
C GLU A 37 4.87 0.57 -7.99
N GLY A 38 6.14 0.85 -7.67
CA GLY A 38 7.21 -0.16 -7.72
C GLY A 38 7.23 -1.16 -6.56
N TRP A 39 6.32 -1.02 -5.57
CA TRP A 39 6.27 -1.89 -4.39
C TRP A 39 5.02 -2.77 -4.45
N SER A 40 5.24 -4.08 -4.60
CA SER A 40 4.14 -5.05 -4.82
C SER A 40 3.12 -5.08 -3.67
N ASP A 41 3.57 -4.95 -2.43
CA ASP A 41 2.73 -4.86 -1.24
C ASP A 41 1.90 -3.57 -1.21
N SER A 42 2.52 -2.43 -1.57
CA SER A 42 1.85 -1.14 -1.68
C SER A 42 0.74 -1.18 -2.72
N VAL A 43 1.02 -1.74 -3.90
CA VAL A 43 0.03 -1.94 -4.97
C VAL A 43 -1.09 -2.85 -4.50
N ALA A 44 -0.78 -4.07 -4.02
CA ALA A 44 -1.79 -5.05 -3.62
C ALA A 44 -2.74 -4.50 -2.55
N THR A 45 -2.20 -3.94 -1.46
CA THR A 45 -2.98 -3.39 -0.35
C THR A 45 -3.87 -2.23 -0.81
N THR A 46 -3.30 -1.30 -1.58
CA THR A 46 -4.02 -0.11 -2.03
C THR A 46 -5.16 -0.46 -2.99
N TYR A 47 -4.95 -1.37 -3.92
CA TYR A 47 -5.99 -1.75 -4.89
C TYR A 47 -7.12 -2.56 -4.23
N VAL A 48 -6.81 -3.42 -3.27
CA VAL A 48 -7.84 -4.16 -2.50
C VAL A 48 -8.70 -3.18 -1.70
N ALA A 49 -8.11 -2.26 -0.96
CA ALA A 49 -8.87 -1.25 -0.22
C ALA A 49 -9.69 -0.34 -1.14
N ALA A 50 -9.10 0.11 -2.25
CA ALA A 50 -9.80 0.96 -3.22
C ALA A 50 -11.02 0.28 -3.83
N GLN A 51 -10.95 -1.03 -4.06
CA GLN A 51 -12.06 -1.80 -4.60
C GLN A 51 -13.24 -1.84 -3.61
N ILE A 52 -12.97 -2.08 -2.33
CA ILE A 52 -13.99 -2.03 -1.26
C ILE A 52 -14.61 -0.63 -1.16
N ILE A 53 -13.77 0.41 -1.18
CA ILE A 53 -14.23 1.80 -1.10
C ILE A 53 -15.16 2.14 -2.27
N ARG A 54 -14.85 1.66 -3.48
CA ARG A 54 -15.69 1.88 -4.67
C ARG A 54 -16.97 1.06 -4.63
N GLN A 55 -16.88 -0.24 -4.37
CA GLN A 55 -17.99 -1.19 -4.52
C GLN A 55 -18.93 -1.20 -3.32
N ASP A 56 -18.39 -1.25 -2.11
CA ASP A 56 -19.17 -1.39 -0.89
C ASP A 56 -19.55 -0.06 -0.26
N LEU A 57 -18.67 0.94 -0.34
CA LEU A 57 -18.90 2.25 0.27
C LEU A 57 -19.39 3.29 -0.75
N GLY A 58 -19.27 3.03 -2.06
CA GLY A 58 -19.78 3.88 -3.14
C GLY A 58 -19.07 5.24 -3.25
N TYR A 59 -17.77 5.33 -2.91
CA TYR A 59 -16.96 6.51 -3.15
C TYR A 59 -16.14 6.37 -4.43
N GLU A 60 -15.93 7.48 -5.13
CA GLU A 60 -14.90 7.54 -6.16
C GLU A 60 -13.52 7.50 -5.51
N VAL A 61 -12.59 6.70 -6.05
CA VAL A 61 -11.21 6.61 -5.55
C VAL A 61 -10.24 6.96 -6.65
N LYS A 62 -9.38 7.95 -6.38
CA LYS A 62 -8.22 8.29 -7.20
C LYS A 62 -6.97 7.71 -6.55
N LEU A 63 -6.36 6.74 -7.21
CA LEU A 63 -5.05 6.19 -6.82
C LEU A 63 -3.94 7.08 -7.40
N VAL A 64 -2.99 7.47 -6.56
CA VAL A 64 -1.94 8.43 -6.91
C VAL A 64 -0.58 7.78 -6.70
N PRO A 65 0.09 7.33 -7.79
CA PRO A 65 1.44 6.79 -7.69
C PRO A 65 2.43 7.91 -7.38
N VAL A 66 3.21 7.73 -6.31
CA VAL A 66 4.18 8.72 -5.81
C VAL A 66 5.37 8.02 -5.15
N SER A 67 6.48 8.74 -4.96
CA SER A 67 7.57 8.27 -4.13
C SER A 67 7.22 8.28 -2.64
N ALA A 68 7.93 7.51 -1.82
CA ALA A 68 7.70 7.42 -0.38
C ALA A 68 7.67 8.81 0.30
N GLY A 69 8.61 9.68 0.00
CA GLY A 69 8.67 11.04 0.58
C GLY A 69 7.46 11.90 0.19
N LEU A 70 7.03 11.84 -1.08
CA LEU A 70 5.84 12.55 -1.56
C LEU A 70 4.54 11.96 -1.00
N MET A 71 4.50 10.66 -0.78
CA MET A 71 3.38 9.98 -0.13
C MET A 71 3.14 10.52 1.28
N TRP A 72 4.17 10.55 2.11
CA TRP A 72 4.10 11.10 3.47
C TRP A 72 3.72 12.58 3.50
N GLN A 73 4.37 13.39 2.66
CA GLN A 73 4.07 14.81 2.57
C GLN A 73 2.66 15.08 2.06
N GLY A 74 2.20 14.32 1.06
CA GLY A 74 0.87 14.44 0.48
C GLY A 74 -0.23 14.17 1.51
N VAL A 75 -0.08 13.12 2.34
CA VAL A 75 -1.02 12.85 3.43
C VAL A 75 -0.99 13.96 4.48
N ALA A 76 0.20 14.40 4.89
CA ALA A 76 0.34 15.44 5.90
C ALA A 76 -0.26 16.79 5.48
N ARG A 77 -0.24 17.13 4.19
CA ARG A 77 -0.81 18.38 3.64
C ARG A 77 -2.28 18.25 3.23
N GLY A 78 -2.84 17.04 3.15
CA GLY A 78 -4.19 16.81 2.66
C GLY A 78 -4.30 16.75 1.12
N ASP A 79 -3.18 16.72 0.40
CA ASP A 79 -3.17 16.44 -1.05
C ASP A 79 -3.61 14.99 -1.34
N LEU A 80 -3.32 14.09 -0.38
CA LEU A 80 -3.77 12.71 -0.29
C LEU A 80 -4.59 12.53 0.99
N ASP A 81 -5.62 11.71 0.93
CA ASP A 81 -6.45 11.38 2.08
C ASP A 81 -5.83 10.30 2.97
N ALA A 82 -5.12 9.35 2.35
CA ALA A 82 -4.47 8.25 3.08
C ALA A 82 -3.34 7.59 2.27
N THR A 83 -2.59 6.77 2.97
CA THR A 83 -1.72 5.72 2.43
C THR A 83 -1.79 4.48 3.30
N MET A 84 -1.54 3.33 2.71
CA MET A 84 -1.50 2.03 3.39
C MET A 84 -0.11 1.39 3.30
N SER A 85 0.94 2.21 3.16
CA SER A 85 2.31 1.79 2.88
C SER A 85 3.33 2.44 3.83
N ALA A 86 2.93 2.66 5.09
CA ALA A 86 3.79 3.26 6.11
C ALA A 86 4.56 2.17 6.86
N TRP A 87 5.81 1.95 6.50
CA TRP A 87 6.70 0.96 7.11
C TRP A 87 7.33 1.49 8.38
N LEU A 88 6.88 1.01 9.54
CA LEU A 88 7.23 1.52 10.87
C LEU A 88 7.64 0.40 11.83
N PRO A 89 8.48 0.71 12.84
CA PRO A 89 9.01 2.03 13.17
C PRO A 89 10.32 2.39 12.43
N THR A 90 10.96 1.44 11.75
CA THR A 90 12.37 1.54 11.36
C THR A 90 12.56 2.15 9.98
N THR A 91 11.89 1.60 8.96
CA THR A 91 12.15 1.92 7.54
C THR A 91 11.75 3.34 7.19
N GLN A 92 10.58 3.78 7.63
CA GLN A 92 10.04 5.12 7.34
C GLN A 92 9.87 5.97 8.63
N GLY A 93 10.48 5.54 9.73
CA GLY A 93 10.40 6.26 11.01
C GLY A 93 10.81 7.72 10.93
N ALA A 94 11.83 8.05 10.13
CA ALA A 94 12.26 9.43 9.93
C ALA A 94 11.20 10.33 9.27
N TYR A 95 10.37 9.78 8.37
CA TYR A 95 9.21 10.49 7.81
C TYR A 95 8.12 10.67 8.86
N TYR A 96 7.80 9.60 9.59
CA TYR A 96 6.78 9.61 10.62
C TYR A 96 7.11 10.63 11.73
N GLU A 97 8.31 10.60 12.29
CA GLU A 97 8.73 11.55 13.34
C GLU A 97 8.60 13.01 12.92
N LYS A 98 8.88 13.31 11.67
CA LYS A 98 8.72 14.65 11.11
C LYS A 98 7.27 15.11 10.95
N LEU A 99 6.35 14.16 10.75
CA LEU A 99 5.00 14.45 10.26
C LEU A 99 3.90 13.94 11.21
N LYS A 100 4.24 13.25 12.30
CA LYS A 100 3.28 12.59 13.21
C LYS A 100 2.18 13.52 13.75
N ASP A 101 2.49 14.80 13.93
CA ASP A 101 1.51 15.79 14.40
C ASP A 101 0.55 16.28 13.29
N LYS A 102 0.80 15.86 12.03
CA LYS A 102 0.03 16.26 10.84
C LYS A 102 -0.68 15.07 10.17
N VAL A 103 -0.55 13.89 10.72
CA VAL A 103 -1.18 12.68 10.21
C VAL A 103 -1.81 11.89 11.35
N VAL A 104 -2.71 10.96 11.01
CA VAL A 104 -3.30 10.01 11.97
C VAL A 104 -2.82 8.63 11.59
N ASN A 105 -2.19 7.93 12.53
CA ASN A 105 -1.92 6.51 12.40
C ASN A 105 -3.21 5.74 12.76
N LEU A 106 -3.77 5.03 11.79
CA LEU A 106 -5.01 4.26 11.93
C LEU A 106 -4.75 2.82 12.41
N GLY A 107 -3.51 2.39 12.46
CA GLY A 107 -3.10 1.07 12.93
C GLY A 107 -2.42 0.21 11.89
N VAL A 108 -2.00 -0.96 12.34
CA VAL A 108 -1.23 -1.94 11.56
C VAL A 108 -2.09 -2.63 10.53
N ASN A 109 -1.67 -2.59 9.26
CA ASN A 109 -2.30 -3.41 8.20
C ASN A 109 -1.51 -4.69 7.89
N TYR A 110 -0.20 -4.72 8.12
CA TYR A 110 0.62 -5.91 7.93
C TYR A 110 1.64 -6.05 9.07
N PRO A 111 1.50 -7.02 9.97
CA PRO A 111 2.47 -7.28 11.05
C PRO A 111 3.61 -8.16 10.55
N GLY A 112 4.79 -8.01 11.15
CA GLY A 112 5.96 -8.85 10.86
C GLY A 112 6.66 -8.52 9.54
N ALA A 113 6.53 -7.29 9.07
CA ALA A 113 7.29 -6.79 7.94
C ALA A 113 8.80 -6.78 8.27
N ARG A 114 9.62 -7.00 7.24
CA ARG A 114 11.09 -7.03 7.38
C ARG A 114 11.74 -6.47 6.13
N ILE A 115 12.82 -5.71 6.32
CA ILE A 115 13.71 -5.27 5.24
C ILE A 115 15.11 -5.84 5.44
N GLY A 116 15.92 -5.86 4.40
CA GLY A 116 17.33 -6.29 4.48
C GLY A 116 17.98 -6.48 3.14
N LEU A 117 19.20 -7.04 3.15
CA LEU A 117 19.85 -7.54 1.95
C LEU A 117 19.41 -8.98 1.68
N ILE A 118 19.08 -9.26 0.44
CA ILE A 118 18.63 -10.56 -0.03
C ILE A 118 19.58 -11.08 -1.09
N VAL A 119 19.85 -12.37 -1.03
CA VAL A 119 20.64 -13.11 -2.02
C VAL A 119 19.90 -14.38 -2.45
N PRO A 120 20.14 -14.92 -3.65
CA PRO A 120 19.70 -16.27 -4.00
C PRO A 120 20.23 -17.32 -3.01
N ALA A 121 19.44 -18.32 -2.67
CA ALA A 121 19.79 -19.32 -1.65
C ALA A 121 21.07 -20.12 -1.98
N TYR A 122 21.42 -20.25 -3.27
CA TYR A 122 22.64 -20.92 -3.71
C TYR A 122 23.92 -20.12 -3.45
N VAL A 123 23.82 -18.82 -3.15
CA VAL A 123 24.98 -17.98 -2.87
C VAL A 123 25.55 -18.34 -1.50
N ASN A 124 26.86 -18.54 -1.45
CA ASN A 124 27.57 -18.91 -0.22
C ASN A 124 27.93 -17.69 0.63
N ALA A 125 26.90 -16.90 0.99
CA ALA A 125 26.97 -15.84 1.98
C ALA A 125 25.78 -16.02 2.93
N GLY A 126 26.01 -16.04 4.22
CA GLY A 126 24.97 -16.16 5.24
C GLY A 126 24.69 -14.84 5.95
N SER A 127 25.68 -13.95 5.99
CA SER A 127 25.64 -12.70 6.72
C SER A 127 26.16 -11.53 5.87
N ILE A 128 25.73 -10.32 6.20
CA ILE A 128 26.31 -9.08 5.64
C ILE A 128 27.81 -9.00 5.94
N ALA A 129 28.26 -9.57 7.06
CA ALA A 129 29.67 -9.63 7.43
C ALA A 129 30.52 -10.51 6.48
N ASP A 130 29.91 -11.38 5.67
CA ASP A 130 30.61 -12.23 4.71
C ASP A 130 30.93 -11.48 3.39
N LEU A 131 30.23 -10.40 3.11
CA LEU A 131 30.33 -9.67 1.83
C LEU A 131 31.74 -9.14 1.51
N PRO A 132 32.52 -8.60 2.47
CA PRO A 132 33.87 -8.12 2.16
C PRO A 132 34.75 -9.17 1.50
N ALA A 133 34.71 -10.42 1.97
CA ALA A 133 35.49 -11.54 1.42
C ALA A 133 34.99 -12.01 0.05
N GLN A 134 33.79 -11.65 -0.33
CA GLN A 134 33.09 -12.10 -1.55
C GLN A 134 32.86 -10.99 -2.57
N LYS A 135 33.54 -9.83 -2.41
CA LYS A 135 33.34 -8.64 -3.26
C LYS A 135 33.38 -8.96 -4.75
N ALA A 136 34.33 -9.78 -5.18
CA ALA A 136 34.49 -10.15 -6.60
C ALA A 136 33.27 -10.92 -7.14
N ALA A 137 32.71 -11.86 -6.35
CA ALA A 137 31.53 -12.64 -6.74
C ALA A 137 30.29 -11.77 -6.93
N PHE A 138 30.15 -10.72 -6.12
CA PHE A 138 29.05 -9.75 -6.20
C PHE A 138 29.36 -8.52 -7.09
N GLU A 139 30.51 -8.55 -7.81
CA GLU A 139 30.95 -7.42 -8.63
C GLU A 139 31.07 -6.09 -7.84
N GLY A 140 31.24 -6.16 -6.51
CA GLY A 140 31.33 -5.01 -5.61
C GLY A 140 30.06 -4.13 -5.63
N ARG A 141 28.88 -4.68 -5.87
CA ARG A 141 27.64 -3.93 -5.99
C ARG A 141 26.46 -4.57 -5.24
N ILE A 142 25.59 -3.72 -4.79
CA ILE A 142 24.26 -4.06 -4.27
C ILE A 142 23.25 -3.35 -5.15
N VAL A 143 22.26 -4.07 -5.66
CA VAL A 143 21.19 -3.47 -6.47
C VAL A 143 20.03 -3.11 -5.56
N GLY A 144 19.70 -1.84 -5.55
CA GLY A 144 18.61 -1.31 -4.73
C GLY A 144 17.39 -0.92 -5.54
N ILE A 145 16.51 -0.18 -4.88
CA ILE A 145 15.27 0.36 -5.45
C ILE A 145 15.35 1.90 -5.53
N ASP A 146 14.22 2.57 -5.45
CA ASP A 146 14.13 4.04 -5.51
C ASP A 146 14.99 4.68 -4.41
N ALA A 147 15.81 5.66 -4.74
CA ALA A 147 16.77 6.29 -3.83
C ALA A 147 16.13 6.89 -2.55
N GLY A 148 14.85 7.28 -2.61
CA GLY A 148 14.10 7.80 -1.45
C GLY A 148 13.46 6.72 -0.56
N ALA A 149 13.63 5.43 -0.88
CA ALA A 149 13.09 4.35 -0.06
C ALA A 149 13.91 4.16 1.23
N GLY A 150 13.25 3.86 2.33
CA GLY A 150 13.92 3.69 3.63
C GLY A 150 14.94 2.55 3.64
N VAL A 151 14.69 1.46 2.91
CA VAL A 151 15.65 0.35 2.76
C VAL A 151 16.96 0.79 2.11
N MET A 152 16.92 1.78 1.21
CA MET A 152 18.14 2.35 0.58
C MET A 152 19.00 3.07 1.63
N THR A 153 18.38 3.95 2.42
CA THR A 153 19.09 4.65 3.51
C THR A 153 19.69 3.66 4.52
N LYS A 154 18.95 2.58 4.85
CA LYS A 154 19.47 1.52 5.73
C LYS A 154 20.62 0.75 5.07
N THR A 155 20.57 0.53 3.76
CA THR A 155 21.65 -0.13 3.02
C THR A 155 22.90 0.74 2.95
N GLU A 156 22.77 2.05 2.75
CA GLU A 156 23.90 2.99 2.83
C GLU A 156 24.56 2.94 4.21
N LEU A 157 23.75 2.93 5.27
CA LEU A 157 24.25 2.78 6.64
C LEU A 157 24.93 1.40 6.83
N ALA A 158 24.35 0.31 6.31
CA ALA A 158 24.95 -1.02 6.39
C ALA A 158 26.31 -1.07 5.66
N ILE A 159 26.43 -0.49 4.49
CA ILE A 159 27.70 -0.38 3.76
C ILE A 159 28.76 0.28 4.65
N LYS A 160 28.41 1.37 5.32
CA LYS A 160 29.32 2.08 6.23
C LYS A 160 29.65 1.25 7.47
N GLU A 161 28.66 0.75 8.16
CA GLU A 161 28.82 0.04 9.44
C GLU A 161 29.58 -1.29 9.30
N TYR A 162 29.39 -2.01 8.19
CA TYR A 162 30.09 -3.26 7.89
C TYR A 162 31.40 -3.03 7.14
N GLY A 163 31.77 -1.77 6.80
CA GLY A 163 32.98 -1.46 6.06
C GLY A 163 32.99 -2.08 4.66
N LEU A 164 31.84 -2.14 3.99
CA LEU A 164 31.73 -2.75 2.68
C LEU A 164 32.32 -1.82 1.60
N ASP A 165 33.24 -2.34 0.80
CA ASP A 165 33.66 -1.66 -0.44
C ASP A 165 32.75 -2.07 -1.60
N TYR A 166 31.48 -1.66 -1.48
CA TYR A 166 30.39 -1.94 -2.40
C TYR A 166 29.70 -0.64 -2.83
N LYS A 167 29.22 -0.63 -4.07
CA LYS A 167 28.36 0.44 -4.59
C LYS A 167 26.90 0.03 -4.47
N LEU A 168 26.10 0.86 -3.82
CA LEU A 168 24.63 0.75 -3.88
C LEU A 168 24.16 1.40 -5.18
N LEU A 169 23.53 0.60 -6.04
CA LEU A 169 22.99 1.05 -7.33
C LEU A 169 21.49 1.29 -7.19
N PRO A 170 21.02 2.54 -7.22
CA PRO A 170 19.61 2.82 -7.21
C PRO A 170 18.94 2.35 -8.51
N SER A 171 17.71 1.87 -8.40
CA SER A 171 16.90 1.42 -9.52
C SER A 171 15.42 1.73 -9.23
N SER A 172 14.50 0.97 -9.83
CA SER A 172 13.12 0.84 -9.37
C SER A 172 12.90 -0.55 -8.79
N GLY A 173 11.79 -0.77 -8.11
CA GLY A 173 11.44 -2.11 -7.62
C GLY A 173 11.46 -3.16 -8.74
N SER A 174 10.85 -2.86 -9.89
CA SER A 174 10.86 -3.74 -11.07
C SER A 174 12.25 -3.90 -11.68
N GLY A 175 13.06 -2.83 -11.72
CA GLY A 175 14.45 -2.90 -12.21
C GLY A 175 15.33 -3.78 -11.33
N MET A 176 15.24 -3.66 -10.01
CA MET A 176 15.95 -4.53 -9.06
C MET A 176 15.56 -6.00 -9.26
N VAL A 177 14.27 -6.29 -9.40
CA VAL A 177 13.77 -7.65 -9.64
C VAL A 177 14.27 -8.21 -10.97
N ALA A 178 14.32 -7.41 -12.04
CA ALA A 178 14.84 -7.84 -13.34
C ALA A 178 16.34 -8.22 -13.26
N GLU A 179 17.14 -7.47 -12.50
CA GLU A 179 18.55 -7.81 -12.25
C GLU A 179 18.70 -9.08 -11.41
N LEU A 180 17.84 -9.25 -10.38
CA LEU A 180 17.81 -10.47 -9.58
C LEU A 180 17.47 -11.69 -10.45
N GLU A 181 16.41 -11.62 -11.26
CA GLU A 181 16.02 -12.69 -12.16
C GLU A 181 17.11 -13.04 -13.18
N ARG A 182 17.74 -12.03 -13.78
CA ARG A 182 18.86 -12.23 -14.70
C ARG A 182 20.01 -12.96 -14.03
N SER A 183 20.35 -12.58 -12.80
CA SER A 183 21.43 -13.21 -12.05
C SER A 183 21.10 -14.65 -11.68
N ILE A 184 19.86 -14.93 -11.25
CA ILE A 184 19.39 -16.28 -10.95
C ILE A 184 19.46 -17.19 -12.19
N ARG A 185 18.99 -16.72 -13.35
CA ARG A 185 19.04 -17.49 -14.61
C ARG A 185 20.47 -17.84 -15.02
N ASN A 186 21.44 -16.99 -14.70
CA ASN A 186 22.84 -17.20 -15.02
C ASN A 186 23.65 -17.83 -13.87
N ASN A 187 22.99 -18.24 -12.78
CA ASN A 187 23.61 -18.77 -11.56
C ASN A 187 24.74 -17.87 -11.01
N LYS A 188 24.56 -16.53 -11.09
CA LYS A 188 25.49 -15.53 -10.60
C LYS A 188 25.11 -15.04 -9.22
N ALA A 189 26.10 -14.71 -8.39
CA ALA A 189 25.86 -14.04 -7.12
C ALA A 189 25.34 -12.63 -7.36
N ILE A 190 24.34 -12.25 -6.58
CA ILE A 190 23.80 -10.89 -6.52
C ILE A 190 23.28 -10.61 -5.11
N ALA A 191 23.51 -9.40 -4.62
CA ALA A 191 22.85 -8.87 -3.43
C ALA A 191 21.90 -7.76 -3.85
N VAL A 192 20.66 -7.85 -3.38
CA VAL A 192 19.63 -6.84 -3.64
C VAL A 192 19.03 -6.34 -2.33
N THR A 193 18.52 -5.11 -2.32
CA THR A 193 17.62 -4.68 -1.25
C THR A 193 16.30 -5.45 -1.37
N GLY A 194 15.71 -5.82 -0.25
CA GLY A 194 14.44 -6.51 -0.31
C GLY A 194 13.65 -6.43 0.99
N TRP A 195 12.43 -6.92 0.92
CA TRP A 195 11.48 -6.86 2.02
C TRP A 195 10.47 -8.00 1.99
N VAL A 196 9.80 -8.21 3.10
CA VAL A 196 8.64 -9.10 3.25
C VAL A 196 7.49 -8.25 3.80
N PRO A 197 6.28 -8.32 3.18
CA PRO A 197 5.85 -9.26 2.15
C PRO A 197 6.33 -8.87 0.74
N HIS A 198 6.74 -9.84 -0.05
CA HIS A 198 7.08 -9.67 -1.47
C HIS A 198 6.95 -11.00 -2.22
N TRP A 199 6.30 -11.00 -3.39
CA TRP A 199 6.05 -12.19 -4.20
C TRP A 199 7.32 -12.95 -4.64
N MET A 200 8.48 -12.27 -4.68
CA MET A 200 9.74 -12.89 -5.14
C MET A 200 10.16 -14.11 -4.31
N PHE A 201 9.76 -14.18 -3.02
CA PHE A 201 10.04 -15.34 -2.17
C PHE A 201 9.19 -16.55 -2.53
N ALA A 202 8.02 -16.34 -3.14
CA ALA A 202 7.22 -17.43 -3.69
C ALA A 202 7.77 -17.95 -5.05
N LYS A 203 8.41 -17.05 -5.83
CA LYS A 203 8.92 -17.37 -7.17
C LYS A 203 10.32 -17.98 -7.13
N TRP A 204 11.21 -17.54 -6.23
CA TRP A 204 12.59 -17.98 -6.16
C TRP A 204 13.00 -18.38 -4.75
N LYS A 205 13.97 -19.30 -4.65
CA LYS A 205 14.62 -19.62 -3.38
C LYS A 205 15.59 -18.51 -3.00
N LEU A 206 15.17 -17.62 -2.14
CA LEU A 206 15.90 -16.46 -1.66
C LEU A 206 16.15 -16.58 -0.16
N LYS A 207 17.15 -15.87 0.32
CA LYS A 207 17.41 -15.70 1.75
C LYS A 207 17.84 -14.28 2.07
N PHE A 208 17.44 -13.79 3.22
CA PHE A 208 18.05 -12.61 3.81
C PHE A 208 19.46 -12.94 4.31
N LEU A 209 20.37 -12.01 4.15
CA LEU A 209 21.62 -12.05 4.89
C LEU A 209 21.38 -11.66 6.35
N ASP A 210 22.02 -12.38 7.26
CA ASP A 210 22.00 -12.02 8.67
C ASP A 210 22.64 -10.65 8.89
N ASP A 211 22.02 -9.86 9.77
CA ASP A 211 22.46 -8.51 10.15
C ASP A 211 22.82 -8.47 11.63
N PRO A 212 23.99 -9.00 12.06
CA PRO A 212 24.39 -9.03 13.47
C PRO A 212 24.55 -7.65 14.11
N LYS A 213 24.73 -6.59 13.32
CA LYS A 213 24.78 -5.20 13.79
C LYS A 213 23.41 -4.54 13.88
N LYS A 214 22.32 -5.23 13.45
CA LYS A 214 20.94 -4.76 13.49
C LYS A 214 20.71 -3.41 12.80
N VAL A 215 21.44 -3.15 11.69
CA VAL A 215 21.32 -1.90 10.93
C VAL A 215 19.95 -1.74 10.29
N TYR A 216 19.38 -2.87 9.84
CA TYR A 216 18.03 -2.91 9.27
C TYR A 216 16.92 -2.93 10.35
N GLY A 217 17.28 -3.05 11.63
CA GLY A 217 16.35 -3.13 12.74
C GLY A 217 15.78 -4.53 12.96
N GLU A 218 14.78 -4.60 13.81
CA GLU A 218 14.00 -5.82 14.08
C GLU A 218 12.83 -5.92 13.09
N ALA A 219 11.98 -6.96 13.23
CA ALA A 219 10.73 -7.02 12.50
C ALA A 219 9.87 -5.78 12.80
N GLU A 220 9.29 -5.24 11.75
CA GLU A 220 8.45 -4.05 11.80
C GLU A 220 7.03 -4.35 11.28
N HIS A 221 6.24 -3.33 11.04
CA HIS A 221 4.89 -3.45 10.52
C HIS A 221 4.62 -2.39 9.45
N VAL A 222 3.59 -2.62 8.63
CA VAL A 222 3.08 -1.61 7.72
C VAL A 222 1.78 -1.07 8.29
N ASP A 223 1.65 0.27 8.35
CA ASP A 223 0.52 0.95 8.92
C ASP A 223 -0.32 1.68 7.87
N ASN A 224 -1.59 1.88 8.23
CA ASN A 224 -2.50 2.78 7.53
C ASN A 224 -2.35 4.18 8.11
N ILE A 225 -1.99 5.15 7.28
CA ILE A 225 -1.84 6.55 7.68
C ILE A 225 -2.86 7.40 6.93
N ALA A 226 -3.56 8.27 7.63
CA ALA A 226 -4.56 9.16 7.07
C ALA A 226 -4.27 10.63 7.36
N ASN A 227 -4.79 11.50 6.49
CA ASN A 227 -4.93 12.93 6.81
C ASN A 227 -5.97 13.10 7.93
N PRO A 228 -5.75 13.98 8.92
CA PRO A 228 -6.72 14.22 10.00
C PRO A 228 -8.12 14.59 9.53
N GLY A 229 -8.25 15.17 8.33
CA GLY A 229 -9.54 15.53 7.74
C GLY A 229 -10.35 14.35 7.18
N LEU A 230 -9.76 13.16 7.01
CA LEU A 230 -10.43 12.03 6.38
C LEU A 230 -11.69 11.59 7.15
N ALA A 231 -11.64 11.55 8.47
CA ALA A 231 -12.79 11.14 9.29
C ALA A 231 -14.01 12.06 9.12
N ALA A 232 -13.77 13.37 8.95
CA ALA A 232 -14.83 14.33 8.65
C ALA A 232 -15.31 14.27 7.20
N LYS A 233 -14.39 14.04 6.26
CA LYS A 233 -14.65 13.95 4.82
C LYS A 233 -15.43 12.69 4.44
N ALA A 234 -15.04 11.53 5.00
CA ALA A 234 -15.58 10.22 4.64
C ALA A 234 -15.38 9.21 5.77
N ARG A 235 -16.21 9.31 6.81
CA ARG A 235 -16.11 8.46 8.00
C ARG A 235 -16.10 6.95 7.68
N PRO A 236 -16.97 6.41 6.78
CA PRO A 236 -16.94 4.99 6.46
C PRO A 236 -15.61 4.52 5.84
N VAL A 237 -14.93 5.39 5.08
CA VAL A 237 -13.61 5.09 4.53
C VAL A 237 -12.54 5.10 5.63
N ASN A 238 -12.59 6.08 6.54
CA ASN A 238 -11.69 6.14 7.69
C ASN A 238 -11.82 4.88 8.56
N ASP A 239 -13.05 4.45 8.84
CA ASP A 239 -13.33 3.27 9.66
C ASP A 239 -12.89 1.98 8.96
N LEU A 240 -13.10 1.85 7.64
CA LEU A 240 -12.55 0.76 6.83
C LEU A 240 -11.03 0.71 6.96
N LEU A 241 -10.32 1.82 6.75
CA LEU A 241 -8.86 1.84 6.81
C LEU A 241 -8.34 1.54 8.22
N LYS A 242 -9.08 1.90 9.26
CA LYS A 242 -8.75 1.56 10.65
C LYS A 242 -8.84 0.05 10.92
N ASN A 243 -9.80 -0.63 10.30
CA ASN A 243 -10.04 -2.05 10.51
C ASN A 243 -9.28 -2.95 9.54
N PHE A 244 -8.77 -2.37 8.45
CA PHE A 244 -8.10 -3.11 7.39
C PHE A 244 -6.76 -3.67 7.88
N SER A 245 -6.63 -4.98 7.81
CA SER A 245 -5.37 -5.69 8.13
C SER A 245 -5.29 -7.03 7.41
N TRP A 246 -4.10 -7.38 6.98
CA TRP A 246 -3.81 -8.69 6.39
C TRP A 246 -3.52 -9.73 7.47
N LYS A 247 -3.97 -10.95 7.27
CA LYS A 247 -3.41 -12.13 7.94
C LYS A 247 -2.18 -12.62 7.17
N PRO A 248 -1.24 -13.33 7.81
CA PRO A 248 -0.06 -13.85 7.13
C PRO A 248 -0.43 -14.66 5.87
N GLY A 249 0.22 -14.35 4.75
CA GLY A 249 0.03 -15.02 3.46
C GLY A 249 -1.16 -14.54 2.61
N GLU A 250 -2.11 -13.80 3.16
CA GLU A 250 -3.27 -13.33 2.39
C GLU A 250 -2.88 -12.42 1.22
N ILE A 251 -1.97 -11.47 1.46
CA ILE A 251 -1.52 -10.51 0.44
C ILE A 251 -0.72 -11.18 -0.70
N ASP A 252 -0.07 -12.32 -0.43
CA ASP A 252 0.86 -12.96 -1.36
C ASP A 252 0.17 -13.36 -2.66
N SER A 253 -1.08 -13.84 -2.59
CA SER A 253 -1.85 -14.24 -3.75
C SER A 253 -2.21 -13.06 -4.67
N VAL A 254 -2.49 -11.89 -4.10
CA VAL A 254 -2.76 -10.66 -4.87
C VAL A 254 -1.48 -10.19 -5.58
N MET A 255 -0.37 -10.13 -4.85
CA MET A 255 0.92 -9.75 -5.41
C MET A 255 1.34 -10.69 -6.53
N LEU A 256 1.20 -12.00 -6.32
CA LEU A 256 1.59 -13.00 -7.32
C LEU A 256 0.69 -12.95 -8.56
N ALA A 257 -0.60 -12.70 -8.42
CA ALA A 257 -1.51 -12.53 -9.56
C ALA A 257 -1.09 -11.33 -10.44
N VAL A 258 -0.72 -10.21 -9.81
CA VAL A 258 -0.22 -9.02 -10.53
C VAL A 258 1.10 -9.32 -11.23
N GLU A 259 2.04 -9.99 -10.57
CA GLU A 259 3.31 -10.41 -11.19
C GLU A 259 3.10 -11.35 -12.39
N ASN A 260 2.11 -12.20 -12.34
CA ASN A 260 1.74 -13.10 -13.44
C ASN A 260 0.95 -12.40 -14.56
N GLY A 261 0.84 -11.08 -14.53
CA GLY A 261 0.28 -10.24 -15.61
C GLY A 261 -1.18 -9.85 -15.43
N ALA A 262 -1.81 -10.15 -14.29
CA ALA A 262 -3.13 -9.62 -14.01
C ALA A 262 -3.06 -8.10 -13.75
N LYS A 263 -4.06 -7.35 -14.20
CA LYS A 263 -4.19 -5.95 -13.79
C LYS A 263 -4.45 -5.90 -12.28
N PRO A 264 -3.86 -4.93 -11.54
CA PRO A 264 -4.04 -4.83 -10.09
C PRO A 264 -5.51 -4.79 -9.64
N GLU A 265 -6.37 -4.09 -10.39
CA GLU A 265 -7.81 -4.05 -10.13
C GLU A 265 -8.47 -5.43 -10.23
N ALA A 266 -8.07 -6.21 -11.25
CA ALA A 266 -8.61 -7.55 -11.47
C ALA A 266 -8.14 -8.52 -10.38
N ALA A 267 -6.86 -8.47 -10.00
CA ALA A 267 -6.30 -9.27 -8.93
C ALA A 267 -6.97 -8.95 -7.58
N ALA A 268 -7.16 -7.67 -7.26
CA ALA A 268 -7.86 -7.22 -6.07
C ALA A 268 -9.30 -7.72 -6.04
N LYS A 269 -10.03 -7.54 -7.16
CA LYS A 269 -11.42 -8.02 -7.26
C LYS A 269 -11.52 -9.53 -7.07
N GLN A 270 -10.68 -10.29 -7.77
CA GLN A 270 -10.67 -11.75 -7.67
C GLN A 270 -10.42 -12.22 -6.23
N TRP A 271 -9.50 -11.55 -5.52
CA TRP A 271 -9.22 -11.86 -4.12
C TRP A 271 -10.42 -11.56 -3.23
N LEU A 272 -11.05 -10.41 -3.39
CA LEU A 272 -12.23 -9.98 -2.61
C LEU A 272 -13.43 -10.92 -2.83
N ASP A 273 -13.69 -11.31 -4.08
CA ASP A 273 -14.76 -12.26 -4.42
C ASP A 273 -14.56 -13.63 -3.73
N ALA A 274 -13.30 -14.04 -3.53
CA ALA A 274 -12.95 -15.29 -2.84
C ALA A 274 -12.94 -15.16 -1.30
N HIS A 275 -12.93 -13.94 -0.75
CA HIS A 275 -12.79 -13.68 0.69
C HIS A 275 -13.89 -12.73 1.27
N PRO A 276 -15.19 -12.99 1.03
CA PRO A 276 -16.26 -12.09 1.45
C PRO A 276 -16.33 -11.88 2.98
N GLN A 277 -15.87 -12.87 3.76
CA GLN A 277 -15.80 -12.76 5.22
C GLN A 277 -14.79 -11.68 5.65
N ARG A 278 -13.63 -11.57 4.95
CA ARG A 278 -12.64 -10.54 5.26
C ARG A 278 -13.21 -9.14 4.98
N VAL A 279 -13.94 -8.99 3.88
CA VAL A 279 -14.62 -7.73 3.56
C VAL A 279 -15.61 -7.36 4.68
N SER A 280 -16.41 -8.33 5.15
CA SER A 280 -17.35 -8.11 6.26
C SER A 280 -16.63 -7.73 7.56
N GLU A 281 -15.51 -8.39 7.89
CA GLU A 281 -14.70 -8.06 9.07
C GLU A 281 -14.19 -6.61 9.00
N TRP A 282 -13.65 -6.18 7.85
CA TRP A 282 -13.12 -4.82 7.68
C TRP A 282 -14.20 -3.75 7.66
N LEU A 283 -15.37 -4.07 7.14
CA LEU A 283 -16.54 -3.17 7.15
C LEU A 283 -17.34 -3.23 8.45
N GLN A 284 -17.02 -4.15 9.37
CA GLN A 284 -17.76 -4.40 10.62
C GLN A 284 -19.27 -4.62 10.35
N LYS A 285 -19.58 -5.43 9.32
CA LYS A 285 -20.96 -5.81 8.96
C LYS A 285 -21.35 -7.16 9.54
#